data_6f2f27b7a044ff3ac45e74ca70897e21
#
_entry.id   6f2f27b7a044ff3ac45e74ca70897e21
#
_cell.length_a   1.000
_cell.length_b   1.000
_cell.length_c   1.000
_cell.angle_alpha   90.00
_cell.angle_beta   90.00
_cell.angle_gamma   90.00
#
_symmetry.space_group_name_H-M   'P 1'
#
loop_
_entity.id
_entity.type
_entity.pdbx_description
1 polymer ?
#
loop_
_entity_poly.entity_id
_entity_poly.type
_entity_poly.pdbx_seq_one_letter_code
_entity_poly.pdbx_strand_id
1 'polypeptide(L)' 'MSDKFGLKKFIRKVNDFPIEGIVFRDITSLIETPEAFVNTCEQLTRLTKSFNANAIASIESRGFIFAGSIAKDLSCLLYT' A
#
# COMPACT_ATOMS: atom_id res chain seq x y z
N MET A 1 -0.79 11.96 -4.24
CA MET A 1 -1.94 11.06 -3.98
C MET A 1 -2.91 11.74 -3.03
N SER A 2 -4.18 11.66 -3.32
CA SER A 2 -5.23 12.32 -2.52
C SER A 2 -5.72 11.41 -1.40
N ASP A 3 -6.02 12.00 -0.23
CA ASP A 3 -6.55 11.25 0.91
C ASP A 3 -8.04 11.58 1.13
N LYS A 4 -8.80 11.63 0.02
CA LYS A 4 -10.23 11.96 0.09
C LYS A 4 -11.04 10.94 0.88
N PHE A 5 -10.63 9.67 0.85
CA PHE A 5 -11.27 8.62 1.61
C PHE A 5 -10.93 8.68 3.10
N GLY A 6 -9.85 9.39 3.47
CA GLY A 6 -9.39 9.48 4.85
C GLY A 6 -8.58 8.26 5.26
N LEU A 7 -7.71 7.78 4.39
CA LEU A 7 -6.92 6.58 4.66
C LEU A 7 -5.99 6.72 5.85
N LYS A 8 -5.54 7.93 6.16
CA LYS A 8 -4.63 8.16 7.28
C LYS A 8 -5.19 7.68 8.62
N LYS A 9 -6.51 7.75 8.80
CA LYS A 9 -7.13 7.31 10.04
C LYS A 9 -7.04 5.80 10.24
N PHE A 10 -6.75 5.05 9.18
CA PHE A 10 -6.56 3.61 9.25
C PHE A 10 -5.11 3.20 9.46
N ILE A 11 -4.20 4.18 9.47
CA ILE A 11 -2.78 3.94 9.69
C ILE A 11 -2.46 4.34 11.12
N ARG A 12 -2.13 3.33 11.96
CA ARG A 12 -1.83 3.57 13.36
C ARG A 12 -0.35 3.87 13.54
N LYS A 13 -0.09 4.88 14.36
CA LYS A 13 1.27 5.25 14.73
C LYS A 13 1.63 4.56 16.03
N VAL A 14 2.73 3.82 16.04
CA VAL A 14 3.24 3.15 17.23
C VAL A 14 4.61 3.73 17.54
N ASN A 15 4.71 4.46 18.67
CA ASN A 15 5.95 5.07 19.09
C ASN A 15 6.89 4.04 19.71
N ASP A 16 8.18 4.24 19.51
CA ASP A 16 9.23 3.42 20.12
C ASP A 16 9.08 1.92 19.79
N PHE A 17 8.80 1.62 18.52
CA PHE A 17 8.67 0.25 18.06
C PHE A 17 9.46 0.09 16.75
N PRO A 18 10.24 -1.00 16.59
CA PRO A 18 10.50 -2.07 17.56
C PRO A 18 11.47 -1.69 18.67
N ILE A 19 12.10 -0.52 18.56
CA ILE A 19 13.01 -0.03 19.58
C ILE A 19 12.74 1.45 19.84
N GLU A 20 13.24 1.95 20.97
CA GLU A 20 13.11 3.34 21.33
C GLU A 20 13.66 4.27 20.23
N GLY A 21 12.94 5.35 19.96
CA GLY A 21 13.29 6.34 18.94
C GLY A 21 12.75 6.04 17.56
N ILE A 22 12.16 4.87 17.33
CA ILE A 22 11.58 4.49 16.05
C ILE A 22 10.07 4.63 16.12
N VAL A 23 9.50 5.29 15.12
CA VAL A 23 8.04 5.40 14.96
C VAL A 23 7.60 4.42 13.89
N PHE A 24 6.79 3.44 14.30
CA PHE A 24 6.27 2.42 13.39
C PHE A 24 4.87 2.82 12.92
N ARG A 25 4.61 2.63 11.62
CA ARG A 25 3.29 2.87 11.04
C ARG A 25 2.61 1.53 10.81
N ASP A 26 1.51 1.30 11.54
CA ASP A 26 0.77 0.05 11.47
C ASP A 26 -0.40 0.21 10.50
N ILE A 27 -0.43 -0.61 9.45
CA ILE A 27 -1.46 -0.55 8.41
C ILE A 27 -2.47 -1.69 8.53
N THR A 28 -2.47 -2.41 9.65
CA THR A 28 -3.37 -3.55 9.84
C THR A 28 -4.83 -3.16 9.66
N SER A 29 -5.26 -2.07 10.29
CA SER A 29 -6.65 -1.59 10.17
C SER A 29 -7.02 -1.25 8.73
N LEU A 30 -6.07 -0.70 7.98
CA LEU A 30 -6.29 -0.35 6.58
C LEU A 30 -6.52 -1.60 5.74
N ILE A 31 -5.73 -2.64 5.97
CA ILE A 31 -5.83 -3.89 5.23
C ILE A 31 -7.10 -4.65 5.61
N GLU A 32 -7.49 -4.61 6.88
CA GLU A 32 -8.67 -5.34 7.39
C GLU A 32 -10.00 -4.67 7.04
N THR A 33 -9.99 -3.42 6.61
CA THR A 33 -11.21 -2.70 6.25
C THR A 33 -11.39 -2.76 4.74
N PRO A 34 -12.39 -3.51 4.24
CA PRO A 34 -12.52 -3.75 2.79
C PRO A 34 -12.54 -2.48 1.96
N GLU A 35 -13.31 -1.48 2.34
CA GLU A 35 -13.43 -0.25 1.58
C GLU A 35 -12.10 0.52 1.56
N ALA A 36 -11.40 0.55 2.68
CA ALA A 36 -10.11 1.22 2.78
C ALA A 36 -9.05 0.50 1.95
N PHE A 37 -9.03 -0.82 2.00
CA PHE A 37 -8.09 -1.62 1.23
C PHE A 37 -8.31 -1.44 -0.27
N VAL A 38 -9.55 -1.55 -0.72
CA VAL A 38 -9.89 -1.36 -2.15
C VAL A 38 -9.51 0.04 -2.60
N ASN A 39 -9.82 1.06 -1.81
CA ASN A 39 -9.48 2.43 -2.16
C ASN A 39 -7.96 2.64 -2.25
N THR A 40 -7.21 2.04 -1.33
CA THR A 40 -5.75 2.10 -1.35
C THR A 40 -5.20 1.48 -2.64
N CYS A 41 -5.68 0.29 -2.98
CA CYS A 41 -5.23 -0.40 -4.20
C CYS A 41 -5.56 0.42 -5.44
N GLU A 42 -6.74 1.01 -5.50
CA GLU A 42 -7.15 1.84 -6.64
C GLU A 42 -6.28 3.08 -6.78
N GLN A 43 -5.96 3.75 -5.68
CA GLN A 43 -5.10 4.93 -5.71
C GLN A 43 -3.68 4.57 -6.14
N LEU A 44 -3.14 3.47 -5.62
CA LEU A 44 -1.81 3.02 -5.99
C LEU A 44 -1.76 2.60 -7.46
N THR A 45 -2.81 1.95 -7.95
CA THR A 45 -2.90 1.54 -9.35
C THR A 45 -2.91 2.77 -10.26
N ARG A 46 -3.70 3.78 -9.93
CA ARG A 46 -3.75 5.02 -10.71
C ARG A 46 -2.40 5.74 -10.73
N LEU A 47 -1.76 5.78 -9.57
CA LEU A 47 -0.44 6.42 -9.47
C LEU A 47 0.59 5.66 -10.31
N THR A 48 0.59 4.34 -10.24
CA THR A 48 1.52 3.51 -11.00
C THR A 48 1.27 3.63 -12.49
N LYS A 49 0.01 3.68 -12.90
CA LYS A 49 -0.35 3.83 -14.32
C LYS A 49 0.21 5.11 -14.91
N SER A 50 0.28 6.18 -14.13
CA SER A 50 0.80 7.46 -14.60
C SER A 50 2.27 7.40 -15.01
N PHE A 51 3.00 6.38 -14.56
CA PHE A 51 4.41 6.18 -14.90
C PHE A 51 4.61 5.27 -16.12
N ASN A 52 3.53 4.74 -16.69
CA ASN A 52 3.60 3.79 -17.82
C ASN A 52 4.48 2.59 -17.49
N ALA A 53 4.41 2.10 -16.27
CA ALA A 53 5.22 0.97 -15.83
C ALA A 53 4.78 -0.30 -16.54
N ASN A 54 5.75 -1.16 -16.89
CA ASN A 54 5.48 -2.47 -17.45
C ASN A 54 5.94 -3.60 -16.53
N ALA A 55 6.51 -3.25 -15.38
CA ALA A 55 6.95 -4.20 -14.37
C ALA A 55 6.89 -3.53 -13.02
N ILE A 56 6.58 -4.33 -11.99
CA ILE A 56 6.48 -3.87 -10.62
C ILE A 56 7.41 -4.70 -9.76
N ALA A 57 8.20 -4.05 -8.91
CA ALA A 57 9.04 -4.71 -7.94
C ALA A 57 8.53 -4.38 -6.55
N SER A 58 8.56 -5.33 -5.66
CA SER A 58 8.10 -5.15 -4.29
C SER A 58 9.04 -5.78 -3.30
N ILE A 59 9.18 -5.11 -2.15
CA ILE A 59 9.97 -5.60 -1.05
C ILE A 59 9.06 -6.38 -0.11
N GLU A 60 9.56 -7.53 0.34
CA GLU A 60 8.86 -8.38 1.29
C GLU A 60 8.59 -7.61 2.59
N SER A 61 7.47 -7.83 3.29
CA SER A 61 6.45 -8.76 2.84
C SER A 61 5.11 -8.06 2.67
N ARG A 62 4.90 -6.95 3.35
CA ARG A 62 3.61 -6.23 3.27
C ARG A 62 3.41 -5.58 1.91
N GLY A 63 4.50 -5.20 1.25
CA GLY A 63 4.41 -4.62 -0.09
C GLY A 63 3.74 -5.55 -1.09
N PHE A 64 3.89 -6.86 -0.93
CA PHE A 64 3.29 -7.85 -1.83
C PHE A 64 1.77 -7.79 -1.83
N ILE A 65 1.16 -7.40 -0.72
CA ILE A 65 -0.29 -7.31 -0.60
C ILE A 65 -0.83 -6.33 -1.64
N PHE A 66 -0.18 -5.19 -1.80
CA PHE A 66 -0.59 -4.17 -2.76
C PHE A 66 -0.04 -4.42 -4.15
N ALA A 67 1.21 -4.88 -4.24
CA ALA A 67 1.89 -5.08 -5.52
C ALA A 67 1.19 -6.11 -6.39
N GLY A 68 0.68 -7.19 -5.80
CA GLY A 68 -0.06 -8.20 -6.53
C GLY A 68 -1.31 -7.65 -7.19
N SER A 69 -2.06 -6.83 -6.46
CA SER A 69 -3.26 -6.20 -6.98
C SER A 69 -2.94 -5.23 -8.12
N ILE A 70 -1.90 -4.41 -7.94
CA ILE A 70 -1.49 -3.43 -8.94
C ILE A 70 -1.03 -4.13 -10.22
N ALA A 71 -0.19 -5.14 -10.08
CA ALA A 71 0.33 -5.88 -11.23
C ALA A 71 -0.79 -6.55 -12.03
N LYS A 72 -1.75 -7.14 -11.32
CA LYS A 72 -2.91 -7.77 -11.94
C LYS A 72 -3.73 -6.73 -12.72
N ASP A 73 -4.05 -5.59 -12.08
CA ASP A 73 -4.89 -4.58 -12.70
C ASP A 73 -4.25 -3.94 -13.92
N LEU A 74 -2.92 -3.80 -13.93
CA LEU A 74 -2.20 -3.17 -15.03
C LEU A 74 -1.58 -4.20 -15.98
N SER A 75 -1.80 -5.50 -15.74
CA SER A 75 -1.20 -6.58 -16.53
C SER A 75 0.31 -6.44 -16.63
N CYS A 76 0.94 -6.09 -15.53
CA CYS A 76 2.39 -5.92 -15.44
C CYS A 76 3.07 -7.18 -14.89
N LEU A 77 4.36 -7.28 -15.14
CA LEU A 77 5.20 -8.28 -14.49
C LEU A 77 5.37 -7.90 -13.01
N LEU A 78 5.44 -8.90 -12.16
CA LEU A 78 5.71 -8.71 -10.73
C LEU A 78 7.01 -9.41 -10.35
N TYR A 79 7.95 -8.64 -9.87
CA TYR A 79 9.22 -9.16 -9.35
C TYR A 79 9.21 -9.18 -7.83
N THR A 80 9.62 -10.25 -7.27
CA THR A 80 9.67 -10.44 -5.82
C THR A 80 11.09 -10.48 -5.29
#